data_3688fa8a400358ae3c1f92f712019088
#
_entry.id   3688fa8a400358ae3c1f92f712019088
#
_cell.length_a   1.000
_cell.length_b   1.000
_cell.length_c   1.000
_cell.angle_alpha   90.00
_cell.angle_beta   90.00
_cell.angle_gamma   90.00
#
_symmetry.space_group_name_H-M   'P 1'
#
loop_
_entity.id
_entity.type
_entity.pdbx_description
1 polymer ?
#
loop_
_entity_poly.entity_id
_entity_poly.type
_entity_poly.pdbx_seq_one_letter_code
_entity_poly.pdbx_strand_id
1 'polypeptide(L)'
;IHGQTLNDECLDIMAEKGIYFCPTIQFLNEWFKTYAPPYIPEVHDQYSGATVAEKELNRVYANLRKAKSKGIGLTIGSDSFCSSLTPYGTTAIGEMYSFVEKAGISEMDTIVAATKVGAEMLKVDTITGTLEVDKFADILVLDGNPLENIRAVAVNNMKIIMKEGTIIKQ
;
A
#
# COMPACT_ATOMS: atom_id res chain seq x y z
N ILE A 1 3.46 -10.74 -2.84
CA ILE A 1 2.83 -10.39 -1.56
C ILE A 1 3.93 -10.23 -0.54
N HIS A 2 3.85 -9.19 0.33
CA HIS A 2 4.79 -8.78 1.37
C HIS A 2 6.17 -8.31 0.86
N GLY A 3 6.91 -9.10 0.11
CA GLY A 3 8.12 -8.68 -0.63
C GLY A 3 9.40 -8.56 0.16
N GLN A 4 9.46 -9.03 1.43
CA GLN A 4 10.67 -8.95 2.26
C GLN A 4 11.83 -9.77 1.66
N THR A 5 11.52 -10.91 1.07
CA THR A 5 12.50 -11.88 0.56
C THR A 5 12.74 -11.80 -0.95
N LEU A 6 12.10 -10.85 -1.65
CA LEU A 6 12.32 -10.66 -3.08
C LEU A 6 13.78 -10.24 -3.35
N ASN A 7 14.41 -10.90 -4.30
CA ASN A 7 15.69 -10.52 -4.87
C ASN A 7 15.50 -9.96 -6.29
N ASP A 8 16.58 -9.54 -6.94
CA ASP A 8 16.52 -8.93 -8.27
C ASP A 8 16.01 -9.91 -9.34
N GLU A 9 16.36 -11.21 -9.26
CA GLU A 9 15.87 -12.24 -10.15
C GLU A 9 14.34 -12.40 -10.03
N CYS A 10 13.80 -12.41 -8.80
CA CYS A 10 12.35 -12.46 -8.59
C CYS A 10 11.66 -11.24 -9.22
N LEU A 11 12.23 -10.04 -9.07
CA LEU A 11 11.68 -8.83 -9.66
C LEU A 11 11.75 -8.87 -11.21
N ASP A 12 12.81 -9.44 -11.79
CA ASP A 12 12.91 -9.60 -13.24
C ASP A 12 11.84 -10.56 -13.78
N ILE A 13 11.62 -11.68 -13.11
CA ILE A 13 10.54 -12.61 -13.44
C ILE A 13 9.16 -11.95 -13.29
N MET A 14 8.95 -11.17 -12.23
CA MET A 14 7.69 -10.45 -12.01
C MET A 14 7.41 -9.46 -13.15
N ALA A 15 8.43 -8.71 -13.59
CA ALA A 15 8.32 -7.78 -14.70
C ALA A 15 8.00 -8.52 -16.02
N GLU A 16 8.75 -9.59 -16.34
CA GLU A 16 8.53 -10.40 -17.54
C GLU A 16 7.12 -11.02 -17.59
N LYS A 17 6.63 -11.49 -16.46
CA LYS A 17 5.34 -12.20 -16.37
C LYS A 17 4.15 -11.26 -16.10
N GLY A 18 4.35 -9.97 -15.94
CA GLY A 18 3.28 -9.03 -15.59
C GLY A 18 2.67 -9.29 -14.21
N ILE A 19 3.47 -9.73 -13.24
CA ILE A 19 3.02 -10.03 -11.88
C ILE A 19 3.00 -8.74 -11.07
N TYR A 20 1.88 -8.45 -10.41
CA TYR A 20 1.73 -7.29 -9.55
C TYR A 20 2.44 -7.43 -8.21
N PHE A 21 2.87 -6.30 -7.64
CA PHE A 21 3.49 -6.25 -6.32
C PHE A 21 2.61 -5.49 -5.32
N CYS A 22 2.15 -6.21 -4.29
CA CYS A 22 1.35 -5.69 -3.18
C CYS A 22 2.12 -5.91 -1.87
N PRO A 23 2.80 -4.91 -1.29
CA PRO A 23 3.77 -5.12 -0.21
C PRO A 23 3.19 -5.26 1.19
N THR A 24 1.98 -4.78 1.47
CA THR A 24 1.31 -4.84 2.79
C THR A 24 2.19 -4.32 3.95
N ILE A 25 2.77 -3.15 3.79
CA ILE A 25 3.79 -2.56 4.66
C ILE A 25 3.25 -2.30 6.07
N GLN A 26 2.00 -1.80 6.17
CA GLN A 26 1.39 -1.45 7.46
C GLN A 26 1.18 -2.69 8.33
N PHE A 27 0.76 -3.81 7.74
CA PHE A 27 0.67 -5.07 8.46
C PHE A 27 2.04 -5.48 9.01
N LEU A 28 3.09 -5.45 8.18
CA LEU A 28 4.45 -5.78 8.60
C LEU A 28 4.97 -4.85 9.70
N ASN A 29 4.73 -3.56 9.56
CA ASN A 29 5.15 -2.57 10.55
C ASN A 29 4.50 -2.82 11.92
N GLU A 30 3.20 -3.07 11.97
CA GLU A 30 2.49 -3.37 13.22
C GLU A 30 2.86 -4.75 13.79
N TRP A 31 3.07 -5.74 12.93
CA TRP A 31 3.56 -7.05 13.32
C TRP A 31 4.91 -6.95 14.04
N PHE A 32 5.88 -6.28 13.45
CA PHE A 32 7.20 -6.11 14.04
C PHE A 32 7.16 -5.33 15.34
N LYS A 33 6.36 -4.28 15.44
CA LYS A 33 6.19 -3.52 16.69
C LYS A 33 5.63 -4.37 17.82
N THR A 34 4.72 -5.27 17.50
CA THR A 34 3.98 -6.04 18.52
C THR A 34 4.71 -7.31 18.91
N TYR A 35 5.32 -8.01 17.99
CA TYR A 35 5.80 -9.37 18.21
C TYR A 35 7.32 -9.53 18.16
N ALA A 36 8.06 -8.62 17.51
CA ALA A 36 9.52 -8.78 17.42
C ALA A 36 10.26 -8.70 18.79
N PRO A 37 9.92 -7.79 19.71
CA PRO A 37 10.64 -7.67 20.97
C PRO A 37 10.52 -8.88 21.93
N PRO A 38 9.35 -9.52 22.14
CA PRO A 38 9.22 -10.59 23.11
C PRO A 38 9.55 -11.99 22.56
N TYR A 39 9.57 -12.16 21.23
CA TYR A 39 9.67 -13.51 20.63
C TYR A 39 11.10 -14.00 20.34
N ILE A 40 12.10 -13.14 20.44
CA ILE A 40 13.50 -13.50 20.14
C ILE A 40 14.41 -12.98 21.26
N PRO A 41 14.38 -13.57 22.49
CA PRO A 41 15.24 -13.15 23.59
C PRO A 41 16.74 -13.28 23.27
N GLU A 42 17.11 -14.26 22.46
CA GLU A 42 18.51 -14.58 22.11
C GLU A 42 19.10 -13.64 21.04
N VAL A 43 18.26 -12.92 20.33
CA VAL A 43 18.68 -11.90 19.33
C VAL A 43 18.78 -10.51 19.97
N HIS A 44 18.27 -10.35 21.19
CA HIS A 44 18.20 -9.06 21.89
C HIS A 44 19.57 -8.44 22.18
N ASP A 45 20.61 -9.23 22.37
CA ASP A 45 21.95 -8.73 22.70
C ASP A 45 22.76 -8.28 21.48
N GLN A 46 22.37 -8.68 20.25
CA GLN A 46 23.07 -8.28 19.02
C GLN A 46 22.22 -7.46 18.04
N TYR A 47 20.88 -7.59 18.10
CA TYR A 47 19.94 -6.85 17.27
C TYR A 47 18.71 -6.48 18.08
N SER A 48 18.54 -5.21 18.43
CA SER A 48 17.25 -4.77 19.00
C SER A 48 16.13 -5.15 18.01
N GLY A 49 14.97 -5.61 18.51
CA GLY A 49 13.83 -5.96 17.65
C GLY A 49 13.43 -4.81 16.68
N ALA A 50 13.64 -3.56 17.12
CA ALA A 50 13.50 -2.38 16.26
C ALA A 50 14.47 -2.39 15.07
N THR A 51 15.73 -2.85 15.24
CA THR A 51 16.73 -2.89 14.17
C THR A 51 16.41 -3.98 13.13
N VAL A 52 15.85 -5.12 13.54
CA VAL A 52 15.41 -6.17 12.61
C VAL A 52 14.20 -5.69 11.81
N ALA A 53 13.21 -5.14 12.49
CA ALA A 53 12.02 -4.57 11.88
C ALA A 53 12.36 -3.47 10.86
N GLU A 54 13.24 -2.56 11.23
CA GLU A 54 13.69 -1.47 10.36
C GLU A 54 14.43 -1.99 9.11
N LYS A 55 15.30 -2.98 9.28
CA LYS A 55 16.01 -3.60 8.14
C LYS A 55 15.03 -4.29 7.17
N GLU A 56 14.06 -5.04 7.67
CA GLU A 56 13.08 -5.72 6.82
C GLU A 56 12.17 -4.72 6.10
N LEU A 57 11.70 -3.68 6.79
CA LEU A 57 10.91 -2.61 6.16
C LEU A 57 11.72 -1.86 5.10
N ASN A 58 12.98 -1.52 5.39
CA ASN A 58 13.86 -0.85 4.42
C ASN A 58 14.11 -1.72 3.19
N ARG A 59 14.18 -3.05 3.34
CA ARG A 59 14.26 -3.99 2.22
C ARG A 59 13.00 -3.93 1.36
N VAL A 60 11.81 -3.93 1.98
CA VAL A 60 10.53 -3.80 1.26
C VAL A 60 10.47 -2.46 0.52
N TYR A 61 10.85 -1.35 1.14
CA TYR A 61 10.89 -0.04 0.48
C TYR A 61 11.87 -0.03 -0.71
N ALA A 62 13.04 -0.65 -0.56
CA ALA A 62 14.00 -0.77 -1.66
C ALA A 62 13.43 -1.63 -2.82
N ASN A 63 12.78 -2.74 -2.50
CA ASN A 63 12.13 -3.59 -3.49
C ASN A 63 10.97 -2.89 -4.20
N LEU A 64 10.23 -2.02 -3.49
CA LEU A 64 9.18 -1.21 -4.08
C LEU A 64 9.73 -0.23 -5.15
N ARG A 65 10.83 0.46 -4.83
CA ARG A 65 11.53 1.34 -5.80
C ARG A 65 12.04 0.57 -7.01
N LYS A 66 12.68 -0.59 -6.79
CA LYS A 66 13.17 -1.46 -7.87
C LYS A 66 12.02 -1.98 -8.74
N ALA A 67 10.92 -2.44 -8.12
CA ALA A 67 9.74 -2.88 -8.83
C ALA A 67 9.16 -1.77 -9.73
N LYS A 68 9.03 -0.55 -9.19
CA LYS A 68 8.61 0.61 -9.97
C LYS A 68 9.55 0.88 -11.16
N SER A 69 10.87 0.86 -10.96
CA SER A 69 11.84 1.10 -12.03
C SER A 69 11.84 0.01 -13.12
N LYS A 70 11.40 -1.20 -12.78
CA LYS A 70 11.24 -2.32 -13.71
C LYS A 70 9.85 -2.36 -14.39
N GLY A 71 8.97 -1.40 -14.12
CA GLY A 71 7.63 -1.35 -14.69
C GLY A 71 6.64 -2.36 -14.10
N ILE A 72 6.95 -2.96 -12.94
CA ILE A 72 6.03 -3.85 -12.23
C ILE A 72 4.84 -3.04 -11.71
N GLY A 73 3.63 -3.51 -11.96
CA GLY A 73 2.41 -2.92 -11.44
C GLY A 73 2.40 -2.96 -9.91
N LEU A 74 2.41 -1.78 -9.26
CA LEU A 74 2.31 -1.65 -7.81
C LEU A 74 0.86 -1.53 -7.40
N THR A 75 0.46 -2.20 -6.31
CA THR A 75 -0.90 -2.09 -5.76
C THR A 75 -0.87 -1.83 -4.27
N ILE A 76 -1.92 -1.17 -3.78
CA ILE A 76 -2.15 -0.97 -2.36
C ILE A 76 -2.95 -2.16 -1.82
N GLY A 77 -2.49 -2.74 -0.71
CA GLY A 77 -3.20 -3.79 0.01
C GLY A 77 -2.88 -3.72 1.49
N SER A 78 -3.90 -3.86 2.34
CA SER A 78 -3.77 -3.64 3.78
C SER A 78 -3.48 -4.89 4.58
N ASP A 79 -3.83 -6.07 4.06
CA ASP A 79 -3.83 -7.34 4.80
C ASP A 79 -4.64 -7.26 6.13
N SER A 80 -5.66 -6.40 6.15
CA SER A 80 -6.53 -6.17 7.32
C SER A 80 -7.67 -7.16 7.32
N PHE A 81 -7.55 -8.29 8.01
CA PHE A 81 -8.60 -9.30 7.97
C PHE A 81 -9.04 -9.87 9.32
N CYS A 82 -8.17 -9.95 10.30
CA CYS A 82 -8.51 -10.60 11.58
C CYS A 82 -7.75 -10.05 12.77
N SER A 83 -7.12 -8.88 12.67
CA SER A 83 -6.27 -8.36 13.70
C SER A 83 -6.63 -6.94 14.12
N SER A 84 -6.63 -6.69 15.42
CA SER A 84 -6.70 -5.32 15.98
C SER A 84 -5.48 -4.46 15.60
N LEU A 85 -4.41 -5.08 15.08
CA LEU A 85 -3.21 -4.39 14.64
C LEU A 85 -3.43 -3.58 13.36
N THR A 86 -4.35 -4.03 12.51
CA THR A 86 -4.61 -3.43 11.21
C THR A 86 -6.09 -3.17 11.02
N PRO A 87 -6.64 -2.11 11.63
CA PRO A 87 -8.05 -1.77 11.52
C PRO A 87 -8.48 -1.54 10.08
N TYR A 88 -9.70 -2.00 9.74
CA TYR A 88 -10.29 -1.75 8.43
C TYR A 88 -10.39 -0.25 8.12
N GLY A 89 -10.17 0.10 6.86
CA GLY A 89 -10.32 1.46 6.33
C GLY A 89 -9.07 2.34 6.49
N THR A 90 -8.41 2.34 7.64
CA THR A 90 -7.26 3.20 7.89
C THR A 90 -5.93 2.61 7.42
N THR A 91 -5.80 1.29 7.43
CA THR A 91 -4.55 0.60 7.08
C THR A 91 -4.19 0.79 5.60
N ALA A 92 -5.16 0.75 4.68
CA ALA A 92 -4.92 1.03 3.26
C ALA A 92 -4.43 2.47 3.03
N ILE A 93 -4.95 3.44 3.79
CA ILE A 93 -4.48 4.83 3.78
C ILE A 93 -3.03 4.91 4.29
N GLY A 94 -2.71 4.19 5.36
CA GLY A 94 -1.35 4.07 5.89
C GLY A 94 -0.36 3.47 4.90
N GLU A 95 -0.79 2.51 4.07
CA GLU A 95 0.00 1.99 2.94
C GLU A 95 0.37 3.11 1.97
N MET A 96 -0.60 3.96 1.58
CA MET A 96 -0.35 5.08 0.67
C MET A 96 0.69 6.05 1.25
N TYR A 97 0.63 6.33 2.56
CA TYR A 97 1.65 7.15 3.23
C TYR A 97 3.03 6.49 3.16
N SER A 98 3.11 5.19 3.39
CA SER A 98 4.38 4.45 3.33
C SER A 98 4.97 4.43 1.92
N PHE A 99 4.16 4.34 0.88
CA PHE A 99 4.61 4.43 -0.51
C PHE A 99 5.29 5.77 -0.77
N VAL A 100 4.68 6.89 -0.38
CA VAL A 100 5.23 8.22 -0.63
C VAL A 100 6.37 8.55 0.36
N GLU A 101 6.08 8.52 1.66
CA GLU A 101 6.97 9.07 2.68
C GLU A 101 8.17 8.18 3.01
N LYS A 102 8.08 6.87 2.79
CA LYS A 102 9.12 5.89 3.11
C LYS A 102 9.78 5.29 1.87
N ALA A 103 8.98 4.91 0.88
CA ALA A 103 9.51 4.32 -0.34
C ALA A 103 9.88 5.37 -1.40
N GLY A 104 9.38 6.61 -1.31
CA GLY A 104 9.65 7.67 -2.29
C GLY A 104 8.95 7.45 -3.63
N ILE A 105 7.83 6.73 -3.63
CA ILE A 105 6.93 6.63 -4.78
C ILE A 105 6.16 7.95 -4.88
N SER A 106 5.95 8.49 -6.08
CA SER A 106 5.23 9.74 -6.24
C SER A 106 3.77 9.61 -5.78
N GLU A 107 3.17 10.73 -5.37
CA GLU A 107 1.76 10.79 -4.97
C GLU A 107 0.85 10.28 -6.09
N MET A 108 1.10 10.69 -7.35
CA MET A 108 0.33 10.24 -8.51
C MET A 108 0.44 8.73 -8.70
N ASP A 109 1.66 8.16 -8.68
CA ASP A 109 1.87 6.72 -8.82
C ASP A 109 1.21 5.95 -7.67
N THR A 110 1.20 6.51 -6.47
CA THR A 110 0.55 5.91 -5.30
C THR A 110 -0.97 5.90 -5.44
N ILE A 111 -1.57 6.99 -5.93
CA ILE A 111 -3.01 7.05 -6.22
C ILE A 111 -3.37 6.05 -7.33
N VAL A 112 -2.58 5.99 -8.39
CA VAL A 112 -2.77 5.03 -9.49
C VAL A 112 -2.66 3.59 -8.98
N ALA A 113 -1.72 3.29 -8.08
CA ALA A 113 -1.59 1.98 -7.43
C ALA A 113 -2.82 1.62 -6.58
N ALA A 114 -3.40 2.61 -5.90
CA ALA A 114 -4.59 2.43 -5.04
C ALA A 114 -5.91 2.34 -5.81
N THR A 115 -5.94 2.69 -7.09
CA THR A 115 -7.15 2.78 -7.90
C THR A 115 -7.04 1.94 -9.17
N LYS A 116 -6.47 2.48 -10.23
CA LYS A 116 -6.39 1.86 -11.56
C LYS A 116 -5.68 0.50 -11.52
N VAL A 117 -4.45 0.46 -11.02
CA VAL A 117 -3.65 -0.79 -11.00
C VAL A 117 -4.27 -1.83 -10.06
N GLY A 118 -4.87 -1.40 -8.95
CA GLY A 118 -5.65 -2.28 -8.09
C GLY A 118 -6.82 -2.93 -8.81
N ALA A 119 -7.57 -2.16 -9.60
CA ALA A 119 -8.68 -2.66 -10.40
C ALA A 119 -8.21 -3.63 -11.51
N GLU A 120 -7.11 -3.30 -12.20
CA GLU A 120 -6.48 -4.17 -13.21
C GLU A 120 -6.06 -5.52 -12.61
N MET A 121 -5.39 -5.50 -11.44
CA MET A 121 -4.97 -6.71 -10.73
C MET A 121 -6.16 -7.60 -10.37
N LEU A 122 -7.26 -6.99 -9.94
CA LEU A 122 -8.51 -7.69 -9.56
C LEU A 122 -9.38 -8.05 -10.76
N LYS A 123 -9.01 -7.62 -11.98
CA LYS A 123 -9.78 -7.80 -13.23
C LYS A 123 -11.18 -7.18 -13.18
N VAL A 124 -11.29 -6.04 -12.52
CA VAL A 124 -12.53 -5.23 -12.43
C VAL A 124 -12.36 -3.84 -13.05
N ASP A 125 -11.27 -3.62 -13.76
CA ASP A 125 -10.90 -2.36 -14.42
C ASP A 125 -11.89 -1.91 -15.49
N THR A 126 -12.73 -2.81 -16.01
CA THR A 126 -13.81 -2.47 -16.92
C THR A 126 -15.00 -1.78 -16.24
N ILE A 127 -15.13 -1.91 -14.92
CA ILE A 127 -16.27 -1.38 -14.14
C ILE A 127 -15.89 -0.36 -13.08
N THR A 128 -14.61 -0.28 -12.66
CA THR A 128 -14.14 0.66 -11.63
C THR A 128 -12.65 0.96 -11.77
N GLY A 129 -12.08 1.75 -10.84
CA GLY A 129 -10.65 2.07 -10.78
C GLY A 129 -10.25 3.36 -11.48
N THR A 130 -11.08 3.88 -12.40
CA THR A 130 -10.89 5.16 -13.09
C THR A 130 -12.21 5.90 -13.22
N LEU A 131 -12.14 7.23 -13.40
CA LEU A 131 -13.32 8.06 -13.68
C LEU A 131 -13.53 8.11 -15.20
N GLU A 132 -14.33 7.19 -15.70
CA GLU A 132 -14.66 7.06 -17.12
C GLU A 132 -16.17 6.83 -17.30
N VAL A 133 -16.69 7.17 -18.49
CA VAL A 133 -18.08 6.88 -18.86
C VAL A 133 -18.33 5.37 -18.76
N ASP A 134 -19.51 4.99 -18.32
CA ASP A 134 -19.98 3.61 -18.13
C ASP A 134 -19.30 2.82 -16.98
N LYS A 135 -18.39 3.44 -16.20
CA LYS A 135 -17.88 2.84 -14.95
C LYS A 135 -18.69 3.29 -13.74
N PHE A 136 -18.63 2.50 -12.68
CA PHE A 136 -19.23 2.88 -11.41
C PHE A 136 -18.67 4.21 -10.90
N ALA A 137 -19.54 5.08 -10.42
CA ALA A 137 -19.16 6.31 -9.76
C ALA A 137 -18.70 6.00 -8.32
N ASP A 138 -17.52 5.41 -8.20
CA ASP A 138 -16.78 5.22 -6.95
C ASP A 138 -15.85 6.42 -6.77
N ILE A 139 -16.31 7.46 -6.06
CA ILE A 139 -15.66 8.78 -6.04
C ILE A 139 -15.41 9.24 -4.61
N LEU A 140 -14.20 9.72 -4.36
CA LEU A 140 -13.84 10.46 -3.15
C LEU A 140 -13.64 11.94 -3.49
N VAL A 141 -14.34 12.83 -2.76
CA VAL A 141 -14.08 14.27 -2.79
C VAL A 141 -13.30 14.62 -1.52
N LEU A 142 -12.10 15.14 -1.70
CA LEU A 142 -11.16 15.41 -0.62
C LEU A 142 -11.06 16.91 -0.32
N ASP A 143 -10.81 17.23 0.96
CA ASP A 143 -10.41 18.56 1.41
C ASP A 143 -8.89 18.65 1.34
N GLY A 144 -8.36 19.12 0.22
CA GLY A 144 -6.93 19.20 -0.07
C GLY A 144 -6.52 18.45 -1.33
N ASN A 145 -5.32 18.75 -1.80
CA ASN A 145 -4.74 18.16 -3.02
C ASN A 145 -3.82 16.98 -2.67
N PRO A 146 -4.23 15.72 -2.94
CA PRO A 146 -3.40 14.57 -2.64
C PRO A 146 -2.13 14.47 -3.50
N LEU A 147 -2.02 15.24 -4.59
CA LEU A 147 -0.80 15.31 -5.41
C LEU A 147 0.27 16.24 -4.82
N GLU A 148 -0.11 17.13 -3.92
CA GLU A 148 0.81 17.99 -3.17
C GLU A 148 1.17 17.37 -1.82
N ASN A 149 0.22 16.66 -1.23
CA ASN A 149 0.40 16.00 0.05
C ASN A 149 -0.50 14.77 0.13
N ILE A 150 0.09 13.59 0.11
CA ILE A 150 -0.65 12.32 0.18
C ILE A 150 -1.54 12.22 1.42
N ARG A 151 -1.24 12.96 2.50
CA ARG A 151 -2.07 12.97 3.70
C ARG A 151 -3.45 13.59 3.50
N ALA A 152 -3.70 14.25 2.37
CA ALA A 152 -5.05 14.69 2.00
C ALA A 152 -6.05 13.54 1.84
N VAL A 153 -5.59 12.29 1.62
CA VAL A 153 -6.46 11.10 1.56
C VAL A 153 -6.92 10.60 2.94
N ALA A 154 -6.57 11.28 4.04
CA ALA A 154 -7.05 10.91 5.38
C ALA A 154 -8.58 10.92 5.47
N VAL A 155 -9.15 9.99 6.25
CA VAL A 155 -10.60 9.83 6.40
C VAL A 155 -11.30 11.16 6.81
N ASN A 156 -10.63 11.95 7.65
CA ASN A 156 -11.17 13.25 8.11
C ASN A 156 -11.25 14.31 6.99
N ASN A 157 -10.48 14.14 5.93
CA ASN A 157 -10.47 15.02 4.77
C ASN A 157 -11.44 14.56 3.66
N MET A 158 -12.07 13.40 3.80
CA MET A 158 -13.06 12.91 2.85
C MET A 158 -14.38 13.64 3.06
N LYS A 159 -14.68 14.61 2.20
CA LYS A 159 -15.92 15.39 2.23
C LYS A 159 -17.10 14.60 1.69
N ILE A 160 -16.90 13.90 0.56
CA ILE A 160 -17.93 13.03 -0.02
C ILE A 160 -17.30 11.67 -0.30
N ILE A 161 -18.01 10.63 0.07
CA ILE A 161 -17.72 9.25 -0.33
C ILE A 161 -18.92 8.77 -1.12
N MET A 162 -18.68 8.44 -2.39
CA MET A 162 -19.69 7.89 -3.29
C MET A 162 -19.29 6.46 -3.69
N LYS A 163 -20.25 5.55 -3.61
CA LYS A 163 -20.11 4.16 -4.04
C LYS A 163 -21.22 3.82 -5.02
N GLU A 164 -20.84 3.42 -6.23
CA GLU A 164 -21.78 3.09 -7.32
C GLU A 164 -22.83 4.19 -7.56
N GLY A 165 -22.40 5.46 -7.49
CA GLY A 165 -23.27 6.62 -7.63
C GLY A 165 -24.07 7.00 -6.39
N THR A 166 -24.05 6.20 -5.32
CA THR A 166 -24.73 6.49 -4.07
C THR A 166 -23.79 7.21 -3.10
N ILE A 167 -24.20 8.37 -2.57
CA ILE A 167 -23.46 9.08 -1.53
C ILE A 167 -23.65 8.38 -0.21
N ILE A 168 -22.54 7.87 0.38
CA ILE A 168 -22.52 7.17 1.67
C ILE A 168 -21.96 8.03 2.81
N LYS A 169 -21.27 9.11 2.48
CA LYS A 169 -20.81 10.16 3.41
C LYS A 169 -20.85 11.52 2.73
N GLN A 170 -21.34 12.51 3.44
CA GLN A 170 -21.35 13.93 3.06
C GLN A 170 -21.02 14.80 4.29
#